data_00051288973b92c2fee37678e39d332b
#
_entry.id   00051288973b92c2fee37678e39d332b
#
_cell.length_a   1.000
_cell.length_b   1.000
_cell.length_c   1.000
_cell.angle_alpha   90.00
_cell.angle_beta   90.00
_cell.angle_gamma   90.00
#
_symmetry.space_group_name_H-M   'P 1'
#
loop_
_entity.id
_entity.type
_entity.pdbx_description
1 polymer ?
#
loop_
_entity_poly.entity_id
_entity_poly.type
_entity_poly.pdbx_seq_one_letter_code
_entity_poly.pdbx_strand_id
1 'polypeptide(L)'
;MKAKFFIVAFFWFSHFCLSYESNISLSSDLVTPAMTQEDPAPGKRVRQVAPEYKGTQVYHTLYLPTGWQKGKTYPVLVEYTGNKAPFCGSTGEVKGANLGYGLSGGEGFIWVSMPYIQKGKKENSVTWWGDRQATIDYCKLNLPRICKEFGGDMENLFICGFSRGAIACSY
;
A
#
# COMPACT_ATOMS: atom_id res chain seq x y z
N MET A 1 59.21 17.34 50.36
CA MET A 1 58.24 16.68 49.40
C MET A 1 57.16 17.70 49.05
N LYS A 2 57.17 18.23 47.79
CA LYS A 2 56.17 19.19 47.33
C LYS A 2 55.12 18.43 46.51
N ALA A 3 53.88 18.37 47.02
CA ALA A 3 52.76 17.79 46.29
C ALA A 3 52.30 18.73 45.19
N LYS A 4 52.29 18.27 43.95
CA LYS A 4 51.70 18.98 42.81
C LYS A 4 50.21 18.56 42.69
N PHE A 5 49.30 19.54 42.89
CA PHE A 5 47.90 19.39 42.58
C PHE A 5 47.69 19.62 41.09
N PHE A 6 47.14 18.62 40.39
CA PHE A 6 46.62 18.77 39.04
C PHE A 6 45.12 19.02 39.11
N ILE A 7 44.70 20.22 38.67
CA ILE A 7 43.30 20.58 38.47
C ILE A 7 42.93 20.11 37.05
N VAL A 8 42.07 19.09 36.95
CA VAL A 8 41.45 18.69 35.68
C VAL A 8 40.15 19.48 35.56
N ALA A 9 40.12 20.47 34.67
CA ALA A 9 38.90 21.21 34.34
C ALA A 9 38.12 20.38 33.32
N PHE A 10 36.98 19.79 33.72
CA PHE A 10 36.01 19.18 32.82
C PHE A 10 35.22 20.30 32.12
N PHE A 11 35.50 20.53 30.85
CA PHE A 11 34.62 21.32 29.97
C PHE A 11 33.45 20.48 29.54
N TRP A 12 32.27 20.73 30.12
CA TRP A 12 31.03 20.18 29.69
C TRP A 12 30.56 20.94 28.45
N PHE A 13 30.85 20.40 27.26
CA PHE A 13 30.25 20.88 26.03
C PHE A 13 28.80 20.40 25.99
N SER A 14 27.87 21.20 26.44
CA SER A 14 26.46 21.06 26.14
C SER A 14 26.27 21.28 24.63
N HIS A 15 26.12 20.19 23.89
CA HIS A 15 25.68 20.25 22.49
C HIS A 15 24.23 20.73 22.49
N PHE A 16 24.04 22.01 22.24
CA PHE A 16 22.76 22.59 21.88
C PHE A 16 22.43 22.06 20.48
N CYS A 17 21.71 20.98 20.41
CA CYS A 17 21.11 20.52 19.16
C CYS A 17 19.98 21.52 18.85
N LEU A 18 20.28 22.53 18.05
CA LEU A 18 19.28 23.38 17.41
C LEU A 18 18.55 22.47 16.42
N SER A 19 17.41 21.89 16.85
CA SER A 19 16.44 21.30 15.93
C SER A 19 15.88 22.45 15.09
N TYR A 20 16.45 22.62 13.90
CA TYR A 20 15.88 23.47 12.88
C TYR A 20 14.62 22.74 12.37
N GLU A 21 13.48 23.02 13.00
CA GLU A 21 12.18 22.64 12.45
C GLU A 21 11.94 23.50 11.22
N SER A 22 12.42 23.02 10.07
CA SER A 22 11.94 23.53 8.80
C SER A 22 10.49 23.05 8.62
N ASN A 23 9.54 23.90 8.94
CA ASN A 23 8.14 23.75 8.51
C ASN A 23 8.04 23.91 6.98
N ILE A 24 8.74 23.07 6.24
CA ILE A 24 8.50 22.91 4.82
C ILE A 24 7.25 22.03 4.73
N SER A 25 6.09 22.65 4.63
CA SER A 25 4.88 21.98 4.18
C SER A 25 5.11 21.54 2.73
N LEU A 26 5.71 20.37 2.56
CA LEU A 26 5.75 19.71 1.28
C LEU A 26 4.31 19.28 0.98
N SER A 27 3.60 20.08 0.18
CA SER A 27 2.35 19.61 -0.41
C SER A 27 2.70 18.38 -1.27
N SER A 28 1.99 17.27 -1.06
CA SER A 28 2.12 16.12 -1.95
C SER A 28 1.70 16.55 -3.35
N ASP A 29 2.61 16.50 -4.31
CA ASP A 29 2.36 16.75 -5.74
C ASP A 29 1.63 15.58 -6.40
N LEU A 30 1.57 14.42 -5.72
CA LEU A 30 0.93 13.21 -6.18
C LEU A 30 -0.28 12.85 -5.32
N VAL A 31 -1.48 12.97 -5.89
CA VAL A 31 -2.74 12.67 -5.22
C VAL A 31 -3.30 11.36 -5.74
N THR A 32 -3.38 10.35 -4.87
CA THR A 32 -3.99 9.05 -5.21
C THR A 32 -5.48 9.25 -5.54
N PRO A 33 -5.94 8.76 -6.72
CA PRO A 33 -7.36 8.85 -7.08
C PRO A 33 -8.28 8.20 -6.05
N ALA A 34 -9.39 8.87 -5.73
CA ALA A 34 -10.43 8.28 -4.91
C ALA A 34 -11.00 7.02 -5.56
N MET A 35 -11.35 6.03 -4.73
CA MET A 35 -12.02 4.83 -5.22
C MET A 35 -13.47 5.15 -5.58
N THR A 36 -13.89 4.75 -6.78
CA THR A 36 -15.28 4.85 -7.24
C THR A 36 -15.92 3.47 -7.41
N GLN A 37 -17.22 3.44 -7.74
CA GLN A 37 -17.97 2.22 -8.09
C GLN A 37 -18.29 2.15 -9.59
N GLU A 38 -17.59 2.95 -10.37
CA GLU A 38 -17.74 2.99 -11.82
C GLU A 38 -17.05 1.78 -12.48
N ASP A 39 -17.27 1.64 -13.78
CA ASP A 39 -16.53 0.66 -14.58
C ASP A 39 -15.06 1.03 -14.71
N PRO A 40 -14.16 0.02 -14.79
CA PRO A 40 -12.73 0.25 -14.99
C PRO A 40 -12.47 1.05 -16.28
N ALA A 41 -11.68 2.12 -16.14
CA ALA A 41 -11.28 2.98 -17.26
C ALA A 41 -9.90 3.60 -16.98
N PRO A 42 -9.20 4.09 -18.01
CA PRO A 42 -7.90 4.76 -17.84
C PRO A 42 -7.96 5.88 -16.79
N GLY A 43 -6.99 5.92 -15.87
CA GLY A 43 -6.91 6.91 -14.80
C GLY A 43 -7.92 6.73 -13.66
N LYS A 44 -8.78 5.72 -13.71
CA LYS A 44 -9.78 5.46 -12.67
C LYS A 44 -9.35 4.37 -11.72
N ARG A 45 -9.62 4.61 -10.45
CA ARG A 45 -9.49 3.62 -9.38
C ARG A 45 -10.87 3.15 -8.95
N VAL A 46 -11.17 1.88 -9.14
CA VAL A 46 -12.52 1.34 -8.97
C VAL A 46 -12.55 0.20 -7.95
N ARG A 47 -13.71 0.07 -7.28
CA ARG A 47 -14.02 -1.08 -6.44
C ARG A 47 -14.41 -2.28 -7.31
N GLN A 48 -13.80 -3.43 -7.08
CA GLN A 48 -14.12 -4.68 -7.75
C GLN A 48 -14.47 -5.76 -6.73
N VAL A 49 -15.53 -6.50 -7.01
CA VAL A 49 -15.97 -7.64 -6.19
C VAL A 49 -15.79 -8.91 -6.99
N ALA A 50 -15.00 -9.83 -6.46
CA ALA A 50 -14.78 -11.12 -7.09
C ALA A 50 -16.11 -11.95 -7.13
N PRO A 51 -16.37 -12.74 -8.18
CA PRO A 51 -17.61 -13.49 -8.32
C PRO A 51 -17.96 -14.37 -7.11
N GLU A 52 -16.96 -15.02 -6.52
CA GLU A 52 -17.09 -15.88 -5.33
C GLU A 52 -17.42 -15.14 -4.03
N TYR A 53 -17.28 -13.79 -4.05
CA TYR A 53 -17.59 -12.92 -2.92
C TYR A 53 -18.80 -12.00 -3.20
N LYS A 54 -19.56 -12.29 -4.27
CA LYS A 54 -20.79 -11.55 -4.58
C LYS A 54 -21.76 -11.60 -3.39
N GLY A 55 -22.35 -10.47 -3.05
CA GLY A 55 -23.25 -10.35 -1.88
C GLY A 55 -22.52 -10.17 -0.53
N THR A 56 -21.19 -10.03 -0.55
CA THR A 56 -20.39 -9.70 0.64
C THR A 56 -19.79 -8.30 0.54
N GLN A 57 -19.07 -7.87 1.60
CA GLN A 57 -18.28 -6.64 1.60
C GLN A 57 -16.80 -6.87 1.27
N VAL A 58 -16.44 -8.09 0.79
CA VAL A 58 -15.08 -8.37 0.32
C VAL A 58 -14.90 -7.76 -1.07
N TYR A 59 -13.84 -6.98 -1.24
CA TYR A 59 -13.50 -6.32 -2.50
C TYR A 59 -12.02 -6.01 -2.59
N HIS A 60 -11.51 -5.83 -3.77
CA HIS A 60 -10.21 -5.24 -4.08
C HIS A 60 -10.39 -3.93 -4.82
N THR A 61 -9.35 -3.13 -4.94
CA THR A 61 -9.36 -1.98 -5.84
C THR A 61 -8.51 -2.26 -7.05
N LEU A 62 -8.99 -1.84 -8.22
CA LEU A 62 -8.28 -1.87 -9.48
C LEU A 62 -8.06 -0.44 -9.98
N TYR A 63 -6.84 -0.14 -10.40
CA TYR A 63 -6.51 1.09 -11.10
C TYR A 63 -5.88 0.75 -12.45
N LEU A 64 -6.41 1.33 -13.50
CA LEU A 64 -5.83 1.27 -14.84
C LEU A 64 -5.02 2.55 -15.09
N PRO A 65 -3.76 2.46 -15.57
CA PRO A 65 -2.93 3.65 -15.78
C PRO A 65 -3.60 4.63 -16.77
N THR A 66 -3.25 5.91 -16.68
CA THR A 66 -3.84 6.95 -17.55
C THR A 66 -3.73 6.66 -19.04
N GLY A 67 -2.62 6.02 -19.45
CA GLY A 67 -2.39 5.57 -20.83
C GLY A 67 -2.88 4.16 -21.14
N TRP A 68 -3.75 3.55 -20.30
CA TRP A 68 -4.24 2.19 -20.55
C TRP A 68 -5.02 2.09 -21.85
N GLN A 69 -4.75 1.03 -22.62
CA GLN A 69 -5.42 0.71 -23.87
C GLN A 69 -5.75 -0.77 -23.91
N LYS A 70 -6.98 -1.10 -24.27
CA LYS A 70 -7.42 -2.50 -24.44
C LYS A 70 -6.53 -3.22 -25.45
N GLY A 71 -6.09 -4.43 -25.11
CA GLY A 71 -5.25 -5.27 -25.96
C GLY A 71 -3.74 -5.00 -25.82
N LYS A 72 -3.32 -4.00 -25.04
CA LYS A 72 -1.92 -3.84 -24.62
C LYS A 72 -1.64 -4.57 -23.31
N THR A 73 -0.38 -4.89 -23.08
CA THR A 73 0.10 -5.58 -21.89
C THR A 73 0.81 -4.60 -20.95
N TYR A 74 0.58 -4.73 -19.65
CA TYR A 74 1.10 -3.85 -18.61
C TYR A 74 1.65 -4.66 -17.45
N PRO A 75 2.80 -4.29 -16.86
CA PRO A 75 3.23 -4.84 -15.58
C PRO A 75 2.20 -4.53 -14.50
N VAL A 76 2.16 -5.36 -13.47
CA VAL A 76 1.14 -5.25 -12.42
C VAL A 76 1.79 -5.00 -11.06
N LEU A 77 1.33 -3.98 -10.36
CA LEU A 77 1.62 -3.72 -8.96
C LEU A 77 0.50 -4.29 -8.09
N VAL A 78 0.85 -5.23 -7.22
CA VAL A 78 -0.06 -5.81 -6.23
C VAL A 78 0.29 -5.23 -4.87
N GLU A 79 -0.64 -4.52 -4.25
CA GLU A 79 -0.42 -3.87 -2.96
C GLU A 79 -1.23 -4.51 -1.84
N TYR A 80 -0.59 -4.70 -0.68
CA TYR A 80 -1.23 -5.04 0.58
C TYR A 80 -1.07 -3.90 1.59
N THR A 81 -2.19 -3.44 2.15
CA THR A 81 -2.23 -2.29 3.08
C THR A 81 -1.65 -2.61 4.46
N GLY A 82 -1.25 -1.58 5.19
CA GLY A 82 -0.91 -1.64 6.61
C GLY A 82 -2.12 -1.94 7.50
N ASN A 83 -1.87 -2.08 8.80
CA ASN A 83 -2.94 -2.19 9.81
C ASN A 83 -3.73 -0.87 9.92
N LYS A 84 -5.00 -0.98 10.34
CA LYS A 84 -5.70 0.18 10.89
C LYS A 84 -4.90 0.72 12.08
N ALA A 85 -4.50 1.98 11.99
CA ALA A 85 -3.68 2.67 12.97
C ALA A 85 -4.10 4.16 13.03
N PRO A 86 -5.11 4.49 13.85
CA PRO A 86 -5.69 5.84 13.86
C PRO A 86 -4.68 6.94 14.18
N PHE A 87 -3.66 6.65 14.98
CA PHE A 87 -2.63 7.61 15.36
C PHE A 87 -1.77 8.12 14.17
N CYS A 88 -1.74 7.39 13.04
CA CYS A 88 -1.07 7.81 11.81
C CYS A 88 -2.04 7.91 10.62
N GLY A 89 -3.35 7.94 10.84
CA GLY A 89 -4.37 8.09 9.80
C GLY A 89 -4.61 6.85 8.94
N SER A 90 -3.96 5.70 9.22
CA SER A 90 -4.17 4.48 8.44
C SER A 90 -5.54 3.86 8.75
N THR A 91 -6.35 3.66 7.72
CA THR A 91 -7.66 2.98 7.84
C THR A 91 -7.56 1.46 7.82
N GLY A 92 -6.46 0.91 7.32
CA GLY A 92 -6.28 -0.53 7.09
C GLY A 92 -7.10 -1.10 5.93
N GLU A 93 -7.88 -0.27 5.26
CA GLU A 93 -8.74 -0.67 4.15
C GLU A 93 -8.03 -0.59 2.80
N VAL A 94 -8.41 -1.43 1.83
CA VAL A 94 -7.86 -1.38 0.47
C VAL A 94 -8.12 -0.03 -0.22
N LYS A 95 -9.21 0.66 0.10
CA LYS A 95 -9.47 2.01 -0.42
C LYS A 95 -8.45 3.05 0.07
N GLY A 96 -7.77 2.79 1.19
CA GLY A 96 -6.72 3.64 1.73
C GLY A 96 -5.31 3.32 1.19
N ALA A 97 -5.18 2.31 0.31
CA ALA A 97 -3.92 2.00 -0.35
C ALA A 97 -3.45 3.17 -1.23
N ASN A 98 -2.15 3.44 -1.25
CA ASN A 98 -1.57 4.53 -2.02
C ASN A 98 -0.13 4.25 -2.49
N LEU A 99 0.48 3.18 -1.98
CA LEU A 99 1.88 2.88 -2.26
C LEU A 99 2.10 2.54 -3.73
N GLY A 100 1.23 1.70 -4.32
CA GLY A 100 1.33 1.34 -5.73
C GLY A 100 1.15 2.54 -6.66
N TYR A 101 0.25 3.47 -6.31
CA TYR A 101 0.11 4.74 -7.03
C TYR A 101 1.35 5.61 -6.87
N GLY A 102 1.89 5.73 -5.66
CA GLY A 102 3.11 6.47 -5.39
C GLY A 102 4.33 5.94 -6.14
N LEU A 103 4.43 4.62 -6.31
CA LEU A 103 5.53 3.98 -7.06
C LEU A 103 5.43 4.18 -8.57
N SER A 104 4.22 4.23 -9.12
CA SER A 104 3.99 4.32 -10.58
C SER A 104 3.68 5.74 -11.08
N GLY A 105 3.35 6.67 -10.20
CA GLY A 105 2.79 7.96 -10.60
C GLY A 105 1.45 7.85 -11.34
N GLY A 106 0.79 6.69 -11.29
CA GLY A 106 -0.43 6.41 -12.02
C GLY A 106 -0.20 6.05 -13.51
N GLU A 107 1.04 5.76 -13.90
CA GLU A 107 1.41 5.47 -15.28
C GLU A 107 2.07 4.10 -15.41
N GLY A 108 1.92 3.48 -16.59
CA GLY A 108 2.66 2.30 -17.01
C GLY A 108 2.33 0.99 -16.28
N PHE A 109 1.61 1.01 -15.16
CA PHE A 109 1.28 -0.17 -14.37
C PHE A 109 -0.22 -0.30 -14.12
N ILE A 110 -0.74 -1.51 -14.21
CA ILE A 110 -2.01 -1.85 -13.57
C ILE A 110 -1.73 -1.98 -12.07
N TRP A 111 -2.50 -1.29 -11.23
CA TRP A 111 -2.35 -1.37 -9.78
C TRP A 111 -3.57 -2.00 -9.14
N VAL A 112 -3.34 -3.03 -8.35
CA VAL A 112 -4.39 -3.78 -7.63
C VAL A 112 -4.08 -3.76 -6.15
N SER A 113 -4.98 -3.23 -5.31
CA SER A 113 -4.86 -3.38 -3.87
C SER A 113 -5.72 -4.55 -3.41
N MET A 114 -5.07 -5.63 -2.98
CA MET A 114 -5.70 -6.88 -2.57
C MET A 114 -6.20 -6.82 -1.13
N PRO A 115 -7.34 -7.44 -0.82
CA PRO A 115 -7.87 -7.48 0.53
C PRO A 115 -7.17 -8.52 1.40
N TYR A 116 -7.17 -8.28 2.71
CA TYR A 116 -7.12 -9.35 3.69
C TYR A 116 -8.55 -9.81 3.96
N ILE A 117 -8.80 -11.10 3.90
CA ILE A 117 -10.14 -11.64 4.11
C ILE A 117 -10.40 -11.85 5.61
N GLN A 118 -11.49 -11.30 6.14
CA GLN A 118 -11.88 -11.52 7.53
C GLN A 118 -12.25 -12.99 7.77
N LYS A 119 -12.03 -13.47 8.98
CA LYS A 119 -12.61 -14.75 9.43
C LYS A 119 -14.13 -14.69 9.24
N GLY A 120 -14.71 -15.70 8.56
CA GLY A 120 -16.12 -15.66 8.17
C GLY A 120 -16.36 -15.16 6.75
N LYS A 121 -15.34 -14.61 6.07
CA LYS A 121 -15.32 -14.30 4.62
C LYS A 121 -16.42 -13.35 4.13
N LYS A 122 -16.90 -12.45 4.99
CA LYS A 122 -17.98 -11.51 4.66
C LYS A 122 -17.50 -10.09 4.36
N GLU A 123 -16.30 -9.72 4.82
CA GLU A 123 -15.72 -8.39 4.66
C GLU A 123 -14.19 -8.42 4.65
N ASN A 124 -13.57 -7.30 4.28
CA ASN A 124 -12.13 -7.12 4.36
C ASN A 124 -11.70 -6.96 5.82
N SER A 125 -10.59 -7.60 6.22
CA SER A 125 -9.96 -7.36 7.51
C SER A 125 -9.14 -6.08 7.46
N VAL A 126 -9.37 -5.18 8.40
CA VAL A 126 -8.62 -3.91 8.53
C VAL A 126 -7.47 -3.98 9.52
N THR A 127 -7.42 -5.05 10.33
CA THR A 127 -6.35 -5.33 11.30
C THR A 127 -5.85 -6.76 11.14
N TRP A 128 -4.53 -6.94 11.23
CA TRP A 128 -3.85 -8.22 11.06
C TRP A 128 -4.22 -8.93 9.75
N TRP A 129 -4.05 -10.24 9.67
CA TRP A 129 -4.16 -10.99 8.43
C TRP A 129 -5.51 -11.70 8.22
N GLY A 130 -6.43 -11.59 9.20
CA GLY A 130 -7.72 -12.26 9.11
C GLY A 130 -7.58 -13.77 8.90
N ASP A 131 -8.24 -14.29 7.86
CA ASP A 131 -8.08 -15.66 7.33
C ASP A 131 -6.97 -15.63 6.25
N ARG A 132 -5.76 -16.05 6.63
CA ARG A 132 -4.60 -16.03 5.73
C ARG A 132 -4.78 -16.90 4.49
N GLN A 133 -5.33 -18.10 4.67
CA GLN A 133 -5.52 -18.99 3.52
C GLN A 133 -6.52 -18.41 2.52
N ALA A 134 -7.66 -17.90 3.01
CA ALA A 134 -8.63 -17.23 2.16
C ALA A 134 -8.05 -15.99 1.45
N THR A 135 -7.15 -15.25 2.10
CA THR A 135 -6.44 -14.10 1.52
C THR A 135 -5.52 -14.54 0.37
N ILE A 136 -4.74 -15.60 0.58
CA ILE A 136 -3.86 -16.17 -0.44
C ILE A 136 -4.69 -16.72 -1.61
N ASP A 137 -5.74 -17.47 -1.33
CA ASP A 137 -6.62 -18.06 -2.36
C ASP A 137 -7.31 -16.97 -3.17
N TYR A 138 -7.74 -15.88 -2.52
CA TYR A 138 -8.30 -14.71 -3.21
C TYR A 138 -7.32 -14.14 -4.24
N CYS A 139 -6.09 -13.88 -3.84
CA CYS A 139 -5.07 -13.34 -4.73
C CYS A 139 -4.76 -14.31 -5.88
N LYS A 140 -4.49 -15.57 -5.57
CA LYS A 140 -4.17 -16.61 -6.58
C LYS A 140 -5.27 -16.81 -7.60
N LEU A 141 -6.53 -16.67 -7.21
CA LEU A 141 -7.67 -16.86 -8.11
C LEU A 141 -7.98 -15.60 -8.91
N ASN A 142 -7.90 -14.43 -8.31
CA ASN A 142 -8.39 -13.20 -8.92
C ASN A 142 -7.33 -12.43 -9.69
N LEU A 143 -6.06 -12.47 -9.28
CA LEU A 143 -4.99 -11.78 -10.00
C LEU A 143 -4.87 -12.25 -11.46
N PRO A 144 -4.86 -13.56 -11.77
CA PRO A 144 -4.86 -14.01 -13.17
C PRO A 144 -6.11 -13.58 -13.97
N ARG A 145 -7.29 -13.50 -13.32
CA ARG A 145 -8.52 -13.00 -13.96
C ARG A 145 -8.39 -11.53 -14.34
N ILE A 146 -7.89 -10.71 -13.41
CA ILE A 146 -7.64 -9.27 -13.64
C ILE A 146 -6.63 -9.10 -14.78
N CYS A 147 -5.52 -9.83 -14.74
CA CYS A 147 -4.51 -9.79 -15.80
C CYS A 147 -5.10 -10.14 -17.17
N LYS A 148 -5.87 -11.22 -17.24
CA LYS A 148 -6.53 -11.66 -18.48
C LYS A 148 -7.52 -10.61 -19.01
N GLU A 149 -8.27 -9.97 -18.14
CA GLU A 149 -9.32 -9.02 -18.51
C GLU A 149 -8.75 -7.66 -18.94
N PHE A 150 -7.73 -7.18 -18.23
CA PHE A 150 -7.21 -5.81 -18.39
C PHE A 150 -5.81 -5.76 -19.02
N GLY A 151 -5.25 -6.89 -19.43
CA GLY A 151 -3.92 -6.94 -20.06
C GLY A 151 -2.76 -6.87 -19.06
N GLY A 152 -2.93 -7.40 -17.85
CA GLY A 152 -1.84 -7.53 -16.90
C GLY A 152 -0.84 -8.62 -17.33
N ASP A 153 0.45 -8.33 -17.17
CA ASP A 153 1.53 -9.27 -17.48
C ASP A 153 1.86 -10.12 -16.25
N MET A 154 1.54 -11.42 -16.32
CA MET A 154 1.82 -12.37 -15.24
C MET A 154 3.32 -12.66 -15.04
N GLU A 155 4.16 -12.35 -16.03
CA GLU A 155 5.63 -12.48 -15.92
C GLU A 155 6.27 -11.23 -15.29
N ASN A 156 5.54 -10.12 -15.21
CA ASN A 156 5.98 -8.85 -14.64
C ASN A 156 5.07 -8.40 -13.50
N LEU A 157 5.02 -9.21 -12.43
CA LEU A 157 4.29 -8.92 -11.19
C LEU A 157 5.23 -8.35 -10.12
N PHE A 158 4.83 -7.24 -9.53
CA PHE A 158 5.51 -6.60 -8.44
C PHE A 158 4.59 -6.56 -7.22
N ILE A 159 5.06 -7.06 -6.08
CA ILE A 159 4.29 -7.04 -4.83
C ILE A 159 4.89 -5.99 -3.92
N CYS A 160 4.06 -5.14 -3.38
CA CYS A 160 4.45 -4.11 -2.42
C CYS A 160 3.49 -4.06 -1.23
N GLY A 161 3.95 -3.47 -0.15
CA GLY A 161 3.11 -3.33 1.04
C GLY A 161 3.78 -2.48 2.11
N PHE A 162 2.96 -1.93 2.99
CA PHE A 162 3.38 -1.16 4.14
C PHE A 162 3.06 -1.89 5.45
N SER A 163 3.97 -1.89 6.44
CA SER A 163 3.74 -2.48 7.76
C SER A 163 3.33 -3.97 7.65
N ARG A 164 2.12 -4.37 8.12
CA ARG A 164 1.63 -5.75 7.92
C ARG A 164 1.64 -6.16 6.45
N GLY A 165 1.42 -5.20 5.54
CA GLY A 165 1.47 -5.45 4.09
C GLY A 165 2.85 -5.87 3.63
N ALA A 166 3.91 -5.23 4.12
CA ALA A 166 5.29 -5.61 3.82
C ALA A 166 5.61 -7.05 4.30
N ILE A 167 5.11 -7.42 5.49
CA ILE A 167 5.25 -8.79 6.01
C ILE A 167 4.45 -9.76 5.14
N ALA A 168 3.24 -9.39 4.71
CA ALA A 168 2.39 -10.24 3.87
C ALA A 168 3.00 -10.54 2.49
N CYS A 169 3.83 -9.65 1.95
CA CYS A 169 4.55 -9.87 0.69
C CYS A 169 5.54 -11.06 0.75
N SER A 170 5.87 -11.57 1.94
CA SER A 170 6.78 -12.70 2.13
C SER A 170 6.08 -14.05 2.26
N TYR A 171 4.78 -14.11 2.18
CA TYR A 171 3.96 -15.34 2.21
C TYR A 171 3.47 -15.70 0.81
#